data_95955e08102eb9147de859d699bbc420
#
_entry.id   95955e08102eb9147de859d699bbc420
#
_cell.length_a   1.000
_cell.length_b   1.000
_cell.length_c   1.000
_cell.angle_alpha   90.00
_cell.angle_beta   90.00
_cell.angle_gamma   90.00
#
_symmetry.space_group_name_H-M   'P 1'
#
loop_
_entity.id
_entity.type
_entity.pdbx_description
1 polymer ?
#
loop_
_entity_poly.entity_id
_entity_poly.type
_entity_poly.pdbx_seq_one_letter_code
_entity_poly.pdbx_strand_id
1 'polypeptide(L)'
;MRLVSFSAAGTPERALGAWLGDRVLDLAAAAAAVAPGLDTRGRLRTLDALIQDWEQGVPLARTVLDRVAQAPGAMRETLRTTLHAAPRITIHAPVSRPGTFRDFYGFEAHVKNARARRGLSVPPEWYEFPAFYYSNPCAFVGHGASVKKPAWTEALDYELEVACVIGVRARDVAPERWRDVIAGLTVLNDWSARDVQRREMAIGLGPAKGKDFATSLGPALVTLDELEPARRGDHWDLAMEARVNGATLSRGNVRDLHYTFGQMIARASQDVYLFPGDVIGSGTVGGGCLLELGPEVHPWLQPGDEVTLEIERLGALSNTIL
;
A
#
# COMPACT_ATOMS: atom_id res chain seq x y z
N MET A 1 -10.74 9.86 -3.92
CA MET A 1 -10.17 10.52 -2.69
C MET A 1 -8.79 9.95 -2.40
N ARG A 2 -7.88 10.75 -1.85
CA ARG A 2 -6.55 10.30 -1.38
C ARG A 2 -6.55 10.39 0.15
N LEU A 3 -6.91 9.29 0.81
CA LEU A 3 -7.09 9.20 2.26
C LEU A 3 -5.77 8.91 2.96
N VAL A 4 -5.54 9.48 4.14
CA VAL A 4 -4.30 9.33 4.89
C VAL A 4 -4.57 9.11 6.37
N SER A 5 -3.83 8.19 6.98
CA SER A 5 -3.74 8.04 8.43
C SER A 5 -2.59 8.92 8.91
N PHE A 6 -2.85 9.91 9.75
CA PHE A 6 -1.82 10.83 10.21
C PHE A 6 -1.94 11.14 11.70
N SER A 7 -0.87 11.67 12.28
CA SER A 7 -0.90 12.33 13.58
C SER A 7 -0.24 13.70 13.48
N ALA A 8 -0.79 14.70 14.16
CA ALA A 8 -0.18 16.02 14.24
C ALA A 8 1.10 15.98 15.09
N ALA A 9 2.01 16.93 14.85
CA ALA A 9 3.26 17.00 15.60
C ALA A 9 2.99 17.07 17.11
N GLY A 10 3.65 16.18 17.88
CA GLY A 10 3.53 16.13 19.33
C GLY A 10 2.29 15.38 19.87
N THR A 11 1.46 14.79 19.00
CA THR A 11 0.33 13.96 19.42
C THR A 11 0.50 12.53 18.94
N PRO A 12 0.25 11.51 19.78
CA PRO A 12 0.28 10.11 19.37
C PRO A 12 -1.03 9.67 18.68
N GLU A 13 -2.11 10.45 18.82
CA GLU A 13 -3.43 10.11 18.32
C GLU A 13 -3.44 10.15 16.80
N ARG A 14 -3.88 9.04 16.19
CA ARG A 14 -4.09 8.96 14.74
C ARG A 14 -5.43 9.59 14.36
N ALA A 15 -5.42 10.31 13.26
CA ALA A 15 -6.60 10.93 12.66
C ALA A 15 -6.74 10.48 11.19
N LEU A 16 -7.97 10.57 10.69
CA LEU A 16 -8.28 10.42 9.27
C LEU A 16 -8.12 11.77 8.57
N GLY A 17 -7.29 11.80 7.54
CA GLY A 17 -7.12 12.94 6.66
C GLY A 17 -7.45 12.64 5.21
N ALA A 18 -7.56 13.71 4.43
CA ALA A 18 -7.57 13.66 2.97
C ALA A 18 -6.56 14.66 2.41
N TRP A 19 -5.78 14.25 1.41
CA TRP A 19 -4.87 15.14 0.71
C TRP A 19 -5.64 16.16 -0.13
N LEU A 20 -5.37 17.46 0.10
CA LEU A 20 -5.83 18.60 -0.70
C LEU A 20 -4.58 19.37 -1.17
N GLY A 21 -4.14 19.10 -2.39
CA GLY A 21 -2.86 19.60 -2.88
C GLY A 21 -1.69 19.05 -2.05
N ASP A 22 -0.92 19.95 -1.41
CA ASP A 22 0.24 19.68 -0.55
C ASP A 22 -0.09 19.61 0.96
N ARG A 23 -1.37 19.66 1.32
CA ARG A 23 -1.86 19.66 2.71
C ARG A 23 -2.79 18.50 2.97
N VAL A 24 -2.86 18.12 4.23
CA VAL A 24 -3.81 17.12 4.74
C VAL A 24 -4.93 17.83 5.49
N LEU A 25 -6.16 17.62 5.05
CA LEU A 25 -7.38 18.04 5.74
C LEU A 25 -7.74 16.99 6.79
N ASP A 26 -7.86 17.39 8.07
CA ASP A 26 -8.46 16.54 9.10
C ASP A 26 -9.97 16.43 8.83
N LEU A 27 -10.45 15.23 8.47
CA LEU A 27 -11.84 15.02 8.06
C LEU A 27 -12.82 15.13 9.23
N ALA A 28 -12.45 14.74 10.43
CA ALA A 28 -13.32 14.86 11.60
C ALA A 28 -13.48 16.31 12.02
N ALA A 29 -12.38 17.06 12.06
CA ALA A 29 -12.40 18.49 12.37
C ALA A 29 -13.13 19.29 11.28
N ALA A 30 -12.90 18.97 10.01
CA ALA A 30 -13.61 19.58 8.89
C ALA A 30 -15.12 19.29 8.95
N ALA A 31 -15.53 18.06 9.25
CA ALA A 31 -16.94 17.68 9.40
C ALA A 31 -17.63 18.54 10.48
N ALA A 32 -16.96 18.74 11.63
CA ALA A 32 -17.49 19.61 12.70
C ALA A 32 -17.69 21.05 12.23
N ALA A 33 -16.81 21.55 11.36
CA ALA A 33 -16.89 22.94 10.83
C ALA A 33 -17.97 23.12 9.75
N VAL A 34 -18.01 22.21 8.74
CA VAL A 34 -18.88 22.39 7.56
C VAL A 34 -20.20 21.62 7.61
N ALA A 35 -20.33 20.69 8.54
CA ALA A 35 -21.48 19.77 8.67
C ALA A 35 -21.78 19.42 10.13
N PRO A 36 -21.98 20.39 11.06
CA PRO A 36 -22.08 20.13 12.49
C PRO A 36 -23.24 19.21 12.90
N GLY A 37 -24.24 19.01 12.02
CA GLY A 37 -25.33 18.06 12.24
C GLY A 37 -25.15 16.70 11.58
N LEU A 38 -23.98 16.44 10.97
CA LEU A 38 -23.72 15.15 10.30
C LEU A 38 -23.36 14.09 11.35
N ASP A 39 -24.21 13.08 11.47
CA ASP A 39 -23.95 11.93 12.36
C ASP A 39 -22.91 10.99 11.71
N THR A 40 -21.65 11.19 12.04
CA THR A 40 -20.55 10.36 11.56
C THR A 40 -20.38 9.06 12.35
N ARG A 41 -20.99 8.93 13.54
CA ARG A 41 -20.81 7.79 14.47
C ARG A 41 -19.35 7.39 14.65
N GLY A 42 -18.43 8.35 14.60
CA GLY A 42 -17.00 8.11 14.73
C GLY A 42 -16.28 7.55 13.50
N ARG A 43 -16.98 7.32 12.36
CA ARG A 43 -16.41 6.75 11.13
C ARG A 43 -15.30 7.61 10.52
N LEU A 44 -15.36 8.92 10.71
CA LEU A 44 -14.34 9.86 10.21
C LEU A 44 -13.23 10.14 11.22
N ARG A 45 -13.15 9.41 12.33
CA ARG A 45 -12.14 9.64 13.36
C ARG A 45 -10.76 9.12 12.93
N THR A 46 -10.69 7.91 12.39
CA THR A 46 -9.45 7.29 11.90
C THR A 46 -9.70 6.59 10.57
N LEU A 47 -8.63 6.32 9.81
CA LEU A 47 -8.76 5.59 8.55
C LEU A 47 -9.17 4.13 8.81
N ASP A 48 -8.69 3.51 9.88
CA ASP A 48 -9.14 2.17 10.28
C ASP A 48 -10.67 2.15 10.55
N ALA A 49 -11.20 3.16 11.26
CA ALA A 49 -12.64 3.25 11.52
C ALA A 49 -13.47 3.43 10.24
N LEU A 50 -12.95 4.21 9.28
CA LEU A 50 -13.57 4.37 7.96
C LEU A 50 -13.59 3.05 7.18
N ILE A 51 -12.46 2.33 7.17
CA ILE A 51 -12.32 1.06 6.45
C ILE A 51 -13.25 -0.01 7.05
N GLN A 52 -13.40 -0.07 8.38
CA GLN A 52 -14.28 -1.04 9.05
C GLN A 52 -15.78 -0.85 8.71
N ASP A 53 -16.19 0.33 8.29
CA ASP A 53 -17.58 0.62 7.88
C ASP A 53 -17.58 1.43 6.57
N TRP A 54 -16.88 0.88 5.58
CA TRP A 54 -16.55 1.52 4.31
C TRP A 54 -17.78 2.02 3.55
N GLU A 55 -18.79 1.16 3.42
CA GLU A 55 -20.01 1.47 2.66
C GLU A 55 -20.77 2.67 3.24
N GLN A 56 -20.76 2.83 4.55
CA GLN A 56 -21.44 3.94 5.23
C GLN A 56 -20.52 5.15 5.41
N GLY A 57 -19.23 4.91 5.59
CA GLY A 57 -18.25 5.96 5.90
C GLY A 57 -17.82 6.79 4.68
N VAL A 58 -17.65 6.15 3.53
CA VAL A 58 -17.20 6.82 2.29
C VAL A 58 -18.16 7.93 1.83
N PRO A 59 -19.48 7.72 1.78
CA PRO A 59 -20.41 8.80 1.45
C PRO A 59 -20.31 10.00 2.41
N LEU A 60 -20.06 9.74 3.71
CA LEU A 60 -19.86 10.82 4.70
C LEU A 60 -18.56 11.60 4.40
N ALA A 61 -17.45 10.91 4.13
CA ALA A 61 -16.19 11.55 3.78
C ALA A 61 -16.34 12.42 2.51
N ARG A 62 -17.01 11.90 1.48
CA ARG A 62 -17.31 12.68 0.24
C ARG A 62 -18.15 13.89 0.54
N THR A 63 -19.23 13.76 1.33
CA THR A 63 -20.08 14.87 1.72
C THR A 63 -19.28 15.98 2.41
N VAL A 64 -18.34 15.62 3.29
CA VAL A 64 -17.47 16.62 3.96
C VAL A 64 -16.57 17.31 2.95
N LEU A 65 -15.92 16.57 2.06
CA LEU A 65 -15.03 17.13 1.03
C LEU A 65 -15.78 18.06 0.07
N ASP A 66 -16.99 17.69 -0.36
CA ASP A 66 -17.82 18.53 -1.24
C ASP A 66 -18.21 19.83 -0.55
N ARG A 67 -18.59 19.78 0.74
CA ARG A 67 -18.89 20.99 1.52
C ARG A 67 -17.67 21.86 1.76
N VAL A 68 -16.49 21.27 1.97
CA VAL A 68 -15.22 22.00 2.07
C VAL A 68 -14.91 22.72 0.76
N ALA A 69 -15.09 22.07 -0.38
CA ALA A 69 -14.86 22.66 -1.70
C ALA A 69 -15.81 23.83 -1.98
N GLN A 70 -17.05 23.77 -1.46
CA GLN A 70 -18.09 24.80 -1.63
C GLN A 70 -18.12 25.83 -0.50
N ALA A 71 -17.21 25.76 0.49
CA ALA A 71 -17.25 26.59 1.68
C ALA A 71 -17.13 28.10 1.35
N PRO A 72 -18.00 28.98 1.89
CA PRO A 72 -17.91 30.43 1.73
C PRO A 72 -16.67 30.98 2.43
N GLY A 73 -16.27 32.21 2.03
CA GLY A 73 -15.02 32.83 2.47
C GLY A 73 -14.81 32.85 4.00
N ALA A 74 -15.85 33.18 4.76
CA ALA A 74 -15.78 33.21 6.22
C ALA A 74 -15.47 31.84 6.83
N MET A 75 -15.99 30.75 6.25
CA MET A 75 -15.75 29.36 6.71
C MET A 75 -14.37 28.85 6.30
N ARG A 76 -13.78 29.37 5.23
CA ARG A 76 -12.42 29.01 4.80
C ARG A 76 -11.36 29.35 5.85
N GLU A 77 -11.55 30.40 6.63
CA GLU A 77 -10.63 30.72 7.74
C GLU A 77 -10.69 29.65 8.84
N THR A 78 -11.88 29.21 9.23
CA THR A 78 -12.04 28.10 10.17
C THR A 78 -11.41 26.81 9.63
N LEU A 79 -11.58 26.51 8.33
CA LEU A 79 -10.99 25.33 7.70
C LEU A 79 -9.45 25.38 7.64
N ARG A 80 -8.83 26.56 7.67
CA ARG A 80 -7.35 26.64 7.72
C ARG A 80 -6.76 25.95 8.95
N THR A 81 -7.46 25.93 10.07
CA THR A 81 -7.02 25.26 11.29
C THR A 81 -7.10 23.73 11.20
N THR A 82 -7.87 23.21 10.25
CA THR A 82 -8.02 21.77 9.99
C THR A 82 -7.08 21.26 8.90
N LEU A 83 -6.28 22.15 8.29
CA LEU A 83 -5.32 21.86 7.23
C LEU A 83 -3.91 21.78 7.80
N HIS A 84 -3.28 20.64 7.68
CA HIS A 84 -1.92 20.37 8.16
C HIS A 84 -0.94 20.34 6.99
N ALA A 85 0.20 21.02 7.11
CA ALA A 85 1.30 20.91 6.16
C ALA A 85 2.03 19.58 6.37
N ALA A 86 2.40 18.89 5.29
CA ALA A 86 3.07 17.59 5.34
C ALA A 86 4.28 17.54 6.31
N PRO A 87 5.19 18.53 6.38
CA PRO A 87 6.31 18.49 7.31
C PRO A 87 5.94 18.59 8.81
N ARG A 88 4.67 18.87 9.12
CA ARG A 88 4.16 19.03 10.50
C ARG A 88 3.32 17.85 10.97
N ILE A 89 3.29 16.76 10.23
CA ILE A 89 2.54 15.56 10.57
C ILE A 89 3.41 14.32 10.41
N THR A 90 3.06 13.28 11.12
CA THR A 90 3.56 11.92 10.85
C THR A 90 2.53 11.18 10.04
N ILE A 91 2.93 10.62 8.91
CA ILE A 91 2.06 9.81 8.06
C ILE A 91 2.25 8.34 8.47
N HIS A 92 1.15 7.67 8.80
CA HIS A 92 1.14 6.28 9.19
C HIS A 92 0.72 5.38 8.03
N ALA A 93 0.96 4.08 8.16
CA ALA A 93 0.38 3.11 7.23
C ALA A 93 -1.15 3.27 7.17
N PRO A 94 -1.76 3.21 5.97
CA PRO A 94 -3.21 3.34 5.79
C PRO A 94 -4.02 2.36 6.63
N VAL A 95 -3.50 1.15 6.80
CA VAL A 95 -4.04 0.14 7.72
C VAL A 95 -3.02 -0.07 8.83
N SER A 96 -3.45 0.15 10.07
CA SER A 96 -2.55 0.06 11.22
C SER A 96 -2.11 -1.36 11.51
N ARG A 97 -3.04 -2.29 11.37
CA ARG A 97 -2.85 -3.71 11.63
C ARG A 97 -3.87 -4.49 10.82
N PRO A 98 -3.52 -4.96 9.63
CA PRO A 98 -4.38 -5.83 8.82
C PRO A 98 -4.78 -7.08 9.59
N GLY A 99 -5.99 -7.61 9.34
CA GLY A 99 -6.39 -8.94 9.80
C GLY A 99 -5.51 -10.02 9.17
N THR A 100 -5.27 -9.87 7.87
CA THR A 100 -4.35 -10.71 7.10
C THR A 100 -3.57 -9.86 6.10
N PHE A 101 -2.36 -10.31 5.78
CA PHE A 101 -1.59 -9.83 4.64
C PHE A 101 -1.24 -11.03 3.74
N ARG A 102 -1.72 -10.99 2.51
CA ARG A 102 -1.41 -11.94 1.46
C ARG A 102 -0.63 -11.21 0.38
N ASP A 103 0.59 -11.66 0.13
CA ASP A 103 1.39 -11.11 -0.93
C ASP A 103 1.48 -12.10 -2.08
N PHE A 104 1.10 -11.61 -3.26
CA PHE A 104 0.99 -12.41 -4.48
C PHE A 104 2.30 -12.37 -5.28
N TYR A 105 2.37 -13.18 -6.29
CA TYR A 105 3.47 -13.24 -7.24
C TYR A 105 2.93 -12.89 -8.64
N GLY A 106 2.36 -11.66 -8.76
CA GLY A 106 1.46 -11.26 -9.85
C GLY A 106 2.14 -10.77 -11.14
N PHE A 107 3.42 -10.37 -11.10
CA PHE A 107 4.14 -9.87 -12.27
C PHE A 107 5.00 -10.95 -12.91
N GLU A 108 4.67 -11.35 -14.15
CA GLU A 108 5.40 -12.38 -14.88
C GLU A 108 6.89 -12.05 -15.09
N ALA A 109 7.20 -10.78 -15.38
CA ALA A 109 8.57 -10.34 -15.61
C ALA A 109 9.44 -10.56 -14.35
N HIS A 110 8.92 -10.23 -13.16
CA HIS A 110 9.61 -10.50 -11.90
C HIS A 110 9.86 -12.00 -11.72
N VAL A 111 8.84 -12.82 -11.92
CA VAL A 111 8.96 -14.29 -11.78
C VAL A 111 10.05 -14.85 -12.69
N LYS A 112 10.05 -14.42 -13.96
CA LYS A 112 11.07 -14.81 -14.94
C LYS A 112 12.48 -14.40 -14.50
N ASN A 113 12.65 -13.14 -14.15
CA ASN A 113 13.95 -12.57 -13.79
C ASN A 113 14.52 -13.19 -12.50
N ALA A 114 13.72 -13.23 -11.42
CA ALA A 114 14.15 -13.77 -10.14
C ALA A 114 14.47 -15.26 -10.21
N ARG A 115 13.78 -16.02 -11.07
CA ARG A 115 14.07 -17.44 -11.29
C ARG A 115 15.30 -17.64 -12.20
N ALA A 116 15.45 -16.82 -13.24
CA ALA A 116 16.61 -16.89 -14.12
C ALA A 116 17.93 -16.63 -13.38
N ARG A 117 17.96 -15.72 -12.39
CA ARG A 117 19.12 -15.50 -11.50
C ARG A 117 19.51 -16.75 -10.69
N ARG A 118 18.62 -17.73 -10.55
CA ARG A 118 18.85 -19.04 -9.89
C ARG A 118 19.01 -20.19 -10.87
N GLY A 119 19.06 -19.92 -12.18
CA GLY A 119 19.12 -20.95 -13.22
C GLY A 119 17.83 -21.78 -13.38
N LEU A 120 16.67 -21.21 -12.98
CA LEU A 120 15.38 -21.90 -13.00
C LEU A 120 14.44 -21.26 -14.03
N SER A 121 13.54 -22.08 -14.61
CA SER A 121 12.41 -21.62 -15.43
C SER A 121 11.19 -21.29 -14.55
N VAL A 122 10.21 -20.58 -15.11
CA VAL A 122 8.89 -20.40 -14.48
C VAL A 122 8.19 -21.75 -14.44
N PRO A 123 7.67 -22.20 -13.30
CA PRO A 123 6.92 -23.45 -13.24
C PRO A 123 5.58 -23.30 -13.96
N PRO A 124 5.10 -24.31 -14.67
CA PRO A 124 3.83 -24.24 -15.40
C PRO A 124 2.64 -23.91 -14.48
N GLU A 125 2.68 -24.36 -13.22
CA GLU A 125 1.64 -24.12 -12.22
C GLU A 125 1.46 -22.60 -11.93
N TRP A 126 2.50 -21.79 -12.14
CA TRP A 126 2.37 -20.33 -11.98
C TRP A 126 1.39 -19.72 -12.99
N TYR A 127 1.22 -20.31 -14.18
CA TYR A 127 0.26 -19.86 -15.17
C TYR A 127 -1.16 -20.41 -14.95
N GLU A 128 -1.35 -21.34 -14.01
CA GLU A 128 -2.66 -21.96 -13.74
C GLU A 128 -3.47 -21.13 -12.74
N PHE A 129 -2.83 -20.51 -11.75
CA PHE A 129 -3.48 -19.72 -10.72
C PHE A 129 -2.53 -18.71 -10.06
N PRO A 130 -3.07 -17.56 -9.56
CA PRO A 130 -2.27 -16.62 -8.79
C PRO A 130 -1.89 -17.25 -7.43
N ALA A 131 -0.59 -17.34 -7.17
CA ALA A 131 -0.05 -17.85 -5.92
C ALA A 131 0.27 -16.67 -4.97
N PHE A 132 0.10 -16.90 -3.66
CA PHE A 132 0.47 -15.96 -2.61
C PHE A 132 1.07 -16.66 -1.41
N TYR A 133 1.76 -15.92 -0.57
CA TYR A 133 2.15 -16.35 0.76
C TYR A 133 1.52 -15.41 1.81
N TYR A 134 1.45 -15.88 3.06
CA TYR A 134 1.06 -15.04 4.19
C TYR A 134 2.29 -14.40 4.80
N SER A 135 2.28 -13.07 4.92
CA SER A 135 3.30 -12.33 5.64
C SER A 135 2.76 -11.79 6.97
N ASN A 136 3.61 -11.11 7.74
CA ASN A 136 3.30 -10.70 9.11
C ASN A 136 2.42 -9.42 9.14
N PRO A 137 1.15 -9.51 9.56
CA PRO A 137 0.28 -8.33 9.65
C PRO A 137 0.66 -7.38 10.79
N CYS A 138 1.59 -7.76 11.67
CA CYS A 138 2.02 -6.95 12.80
C CYS A 138 3.26 -6.09 12.50
N ALA A 139 3.86 -6.20 11.31
CA ALA A 139 5.12 -5.54 10.93
C ALA A 139 4.94 -4.35 9.99
N PHE A 140 3.73 -3.78 9.88
CA PHE A 140 3.45 -2.67 8.99
C PHE A 140 4.00 -1.34 9.53
N VAL A 141 4.68 -0.59 8.66
CA VAL A 141 5.20 0.76 8.92
C VAL A 141 4.73 1.73 7.84
N GLY A 142 4.64 3.01 8.15
CA GLY A 142 4.19 4.06 7.24
C GLY A 142 5.33 4.80 6.55
N HIS A 143 4.95 5.80 5.77
CA HIS A 143 5.86 6.73 5.13
C HIS A 143 6.69 7.50 6.17
N GLY A 144 8.00 7.65 5.92
CA GLY A 144 8.94 8.35 6.79
C GLY A 144 9.37 7.56 8.03
N ALA A 145 8.79 6.37 8.27
CA ALA A 145 9.25 5.51 9.35
C ALA A 145 10.61 4.89 9.03
N SER A 146 11.43 4.69 10.05
CA SER A 146 12.68 3.95 9.90
C SER A 146 12.43 2.44 9.91
N VAL A 147 13.17 1.71 9.08
CA VAL A 147 13.15 0.25 9.01
C VAL A 147 14.49 -0.28 9.53
N LYS A 148 14.46 -1.05 10.59
CA LYS A 148 15.67 -1.63 11.15
C LYS A 148 16.14 -2.81 10.29
N LYS A 149 17.38 -2.74 9.75
CA LYS A 149 18.02 -3.90 9.14
C LYS A 149 18.22 -4.99 10.20
N PRO A 150 17.66 -6.21 10.03
CA PRO A 150 17.87 -7.27 10.99
C PRO A 150 19.36 -7.68 11.04
N ALA A 151 19.89 -7.85 12.27
CA ALA A 151 21.31 -8.19 12.46
C ALA A 151 21.71 -9.58 11.91
N TRP A 152 20.73 -10.40 11.55
CA TRP A 152 20.92 -11.75 11.03
C TRP A 152 20.88 -11.82 9.49
N THR A 153 20.79 -10.68 8.78
CA THR A 153 20.84 -10.63 7.30
C THR A 153 21.95 -9.72 6.80
N GLU A 154 22.64 -10.18 5.77
CA GLU A 154 23.60 -9.39 4.99
C GLU A 154 23.05 -8.97 3.63
N ALA A 155 21.81 -9.37 3.30
CA ALA A 155 21.21 -9.15 1.99
C ALA A 155 19.80 -8.55 2.11
N LEU A 156 19.72 -7.32 2.68
CA LEU A 156 18.48 -6.55 2.75
C LEU A 156 18.15 -5.96 1.38
N ASP A 157 16.90 -6.12 0.97
CA ASP A 157 16.36 -5.70 -0.32
C ASP A 157 15.00 -5.03 -0.16
N TYR A 158 14.62 -4.16 -1.11
CA TYR A 158 13.28 -3.64 -1.26
C TYR A 158 12.51 -4.39 -2.34
N GLU A 159 11.18 -4.30 -2.32
CA GLU A 159 10.30 -4.77 -3.39
C GLU A 159 9.27 -3.70 -3.73
N LEU A 160 9.32 -3.20 -4.98
CA LEU A 160 8.39 -2.19 -5.51
C LEU A 160 7.08 -2.84 -5.93
N GLU A 161 6.02 -2.56 -5.18
CA GLU A 161 4.71 -3.19 -5.32
C GLU A 161 3.56 -2.20 -5.21
N VAL A 162 2.41 -2.61 -5.74
CA VAL A 162 1.11 -2.01 -5.45
C VAL A 162 0.28 -2.96 -4.59
N ALA A 163 -0.47 -2.42 -3.62
CA ALA A 163 -1.38 -3.22 -2.82
C ALA A 163 -2.81 -2.69 -2.91
N CYS A 164 -3.79 -3.58 -2.73
CA CYS A 164 -5.16 -3.18 -2.45
C CYS A 164 -5.55 -3.49 -0.99
N VAL A 165 -6.45 -2.68 -0.45
CA VAL A 165 -7.04 -2.84 0.88
C VAL A 165 -8.49 -3.26 0.71
N ILE A 166 -8.92 -4.31 1.40
CA ILE A 166 -10.31 -4.76 1.42
C ILE A 166 -11.14 -3.77 2.24
N GLY A 167 -12.28 -3.35 1.70
CA GLY A 167 -13.22 -2.41 2.34
C GLY A 167 -14.53 -3.05 2.78
N VAL A 168 -14.89 -4.20 2.18
CA VAL A 168 -16.18 -4.88 2.45
C VAL A 168 -15.90 -6.35 2.75
N ARG A 169 -16.61 -6.89 3.76
CA ARG A 169 -16.55 -8.32 4.05
C ARG A 169 -17.09 -9.11 2.87
N ALA A 170 -16.28 -10.00 2.30
CA ALA A 170 -16.64 -10.76 1.10
C ALA A 170 -16.07 -12.19 1.14
N ARG A 171 -16.73 -13.07 0.41
CA ARG A 171 -16.33 -14.47 0.19
C ARG A 171 -16.72 -14.89 -1.22
N ASP A 172 -15.95 -15.78 -1.83
CA ASP A 172 -16.20 -16.33 -3.16
C ASP A 172 -16.48 -15.22 -4.21
N VAL A 173 -15.61 -14.21 -4.20
CA VAL A 173 -15.74 -13.02 -5.06
C VAL A 173 -15.44 -13.40 -6.50
N ALA A 174 -16.40 -13.17 -7.41
CA ALA A 174 -16.15 -13.32 -8.84
C ALA A 174 -15.10 -12.27 -9.30
N PRO A 175 -14.16 -12.62 -10.21
CA PRO A 175 -13.10 -11.70 -10.62
C PRO A 175 -13.61 -10.34 -11.09
N GLU A 176 -14.77 -10.27 -11.73
CA GLU A 176 -15.37 -9.04 -12.26
C GLU A 176 -15.96 -8.15 -11.15
N ARG A 177 -16.23 -8.71 -9.96
CA ARG A 177 -16.84 -8.04 -8.81
C ARG A 177 -15.84 -7.49 -7.80
N TRP A 178 -14.54 -7.66 -8.03
CA TRP A 178 -13.49 -7.28 -7.08
C TRP A 178 -13.51 -5.80 -6.68
N ARG A 179 -13.94 -4.91 -7.59
CA ARG A 179 -14.03 -3.46 -7.33
C ARG A 179 -15.08 -3.10 -6.28
N ASP A 180 -16.06 -3.97 -6.08
CA ASP A 180 -17.12 -3.77 -5.11
C ASP A 180 -16.64 -4.02 -3.67
N VAL A 181 -15.51 -4.70 -3.51
CA VAL A 181 -15.04 -5.16 -2.20
C VAL A 181 -13.79 -4.44 -1.70
N ILE A 182 -13.11 -3.66 -2.53
CA ILE A 182 -11.90 -2.95 -2.12
C ILE A 182 -12.18 -1.50 -1.70
N ALA A 183 -11.38 -1.02 -0.74
CA ALA A 183 -11.36 0.37 -0.31
C ALA A 183 -10.52 1.24 -1.25
N GLY A 184 -9.42 0.73 -1.77
CA GLY A 184 -8.54 1.45 -2.67
C GLY A 184 -7.19 0.79 -2.85
N LEU A 185 -6.29 1.49 -3.54
CA LEU A 185 -4.91 1.07 -3.78
C LEU A 185 -3.92 1.94 -3.00
N THR A 186 -2.72 1.39 -2.76
CA THR A 186 -1.62 2.07 -2.07
C THR A 186 -0.27 1.50 -2.53
N VAL A 187 0.84 2.22 -2.27
CA VAL A 187 2.19 1.70 -2.51
C VAL A 187 2.56 0.73 -1.39
N LEU A 188 3.25 -0.35 -1.74
CA LEU A 188 3.76 -1.34 -0.80
C LEU A 188 5.24 -1.61 -1.06
N ASN A 189 6.00 -1.80 0.02
CA ASN A 189 7.36 -2.32 0.00
C ASN A 189 7.43 -3.57 0.89
N ASP A 190 7.64 -4.73 0.27
CA ASP A 190 7.83 -5.99 0.98
C ASP A 190 9.33 -6.23 1.23
N TRP A 191 9.82 -5.69 2.37
CA TRP A 191 11.22 -5.78 2.75
C TRP A 191 11.69 -7.22 2.85
N SER A 192 12.82 -7.53 2.22
CA SER A 192 13.29 -8.90 2.01
C SER A 192 14.71 -9.11 2.53
N ALA A 193 14.90 -10.11 3.38
CA ALA A 193 16.22 -10.64 3.77
C ALA A 193 16.56 -11.81 2.84
N ARG A 194 17.22 -11.55 1.71
CA ARG A 194 17.37 -12.51 0.61
C ARG A 194 18.19 -13.76 0.94
N ASP A 195 19.19 -13.62 1.79
CA ASP A 195 20.02 -14.74 2.26
C ASP A 195 19.21 -15.71 3.14
N VAL A 196 18.36 -15.19 4.01
CA VAL A 196 17.46 -16.00 4.86
C VAL A 196 16.33 -16.58 4.01
N GLN A 197 15.65 -15.76 3.20
CA GLN A 197 14.59 -16.22 2.28
C GLN A 197 15.06 -17.40 1.42
N ARG A 198 16.27 -17.34 0.85
CA ARG A 198 16.82 -18.43 0.03
C ARG A 198 16.93 -19.75 0.79
N ARG A 199 17.33 -19.69 2.07
CA ARG A 199 17.44 -20.88 2.93
C ARG A 199 16.06 -21.44 3.30
N GLU A 200 15.09 -20.58 3.58
CA GLU A 200 13.70 -20.98 3.86
C GLU A 200 13.04 -21.63 2.64
N MET A 201 13.24 -21.06 1.46
CA MET A 201 12.71 -21.63 0.21
C MET A 201 13.28 -23.02 -0.09
N ALA A 202 14.50 -23.33 0.34
CA ALA A 202 15.10 -24.67 0.19
C ALA A 202 14.41 -25.73 1.07
N ILE A 203 13.74 -25.33 2.15
CA ILE A 203 12.95 -26.22 3.02
C ILE A 203 11.61 -26.59 2.35
N GLY A 204 11.13 -25.78 1.39
CA GLY A 204 9.89 -26.03 0.66
C GLY A 204 8.61 -25.53 1.35
N LEU A 205 8.71 -24.82 2.49
CA LEU A 205 7.57 -24.25 3.19
C LEU A 205 7.17 -22.82 2.68
N GLY A 206 8.08 -22.15 1.99
CA GLY A 206 7.92 -20.78 1.51
C GLY A 206 8.67 -19.77 2.35
N PRO A 207 8.62 -18.45 1.99
CA PRO A 207 9.27 -17.41 2.76
C PRO A 207 8.54 -17.19 4.10
N ALA A 208 9.29 -16.93 5.15
CA ALA A 208 8.76 -16.65 6.47
C ALA A 208 9.58 -15.57 7.18
N LYS A 209 10.65 -15.92 7.90
CA LYS A 209 11.48 -14.97 8.66
C LYS A 209 12.19 -13.96 7.75
N GLY A 210 12.49 -14.34 6.53
CA GLY A 210 13.09 -13.48 5.53
C GLY A 210 12.17 -12.34 5.04
N LYS A 211 10.89 -12.36 5.42
CA LYS A 211 9.86 -11.39 4.99
C LYS A 211 9.06 -10.77 6.14
N ASP A 212 9.07 -11.35 7.34
CA ASP A 212 8.12 -11.01 8.41
C ASP A 212 8.55 -9.84 9.31
N PHE A 213 9.72 -9.23 9.07
CA PHE A 213 10.31 -8.24 9.95
C PHE A 213 9.83 -6.80 9.69
N ALA A 214 9.44 -6.48 8.46
CA ALA A 214 8.89 -5.19 8.08
C ALA A 214 8.12 -5.26 6.75
N THR A 215 7.03 -4.47 6.66
CA THR A 215 6.32 -4.17 5.40
C THR A 215 5.95 -2.70 5.43
N SER A 216 6.35 -1.91 4.44
CA SER A 216 5.95 -0.51 4.37
C SER A 216 4.71 -0.33 3.50
N LEU A 217 3.76 0.49 3.96
CA LEU A 217 2.49 0.74 3.26
C LEU A 217 2.15 2.24 3.30
N GLY A 218 1.73 2.80 2.18
CA GLY A 218 1.32 4.20 2.09
C GLY A 218 1.82 4.92 0.83
N PRO A 219 1.89 6.26 0.84
CA PRO A 219 1.56 7.19 1.91
C PRO A 219 0.05 7.43 2.07
N ALA A 220 -0.77 6.97 1.13
CA ALA A 220 -2.21 7.18 1.12
C ALA A 220 -2.95 5.92 0.66
N LEU A 221 -4.20 5.78 1.08
CA LEU A 221 -5.18 4.90 0.47
C LEU A 221 -5.94 5.70 -0.58
N VAL A 222 -5.80 5.33 -1.85
CA VAL A 222 -6.39 6.04 -2.99
C VAL A 222 -7.59 5.28 -3.50
N THR A 223 -8.75 5.91 -3.46
CA THR A 223 -10.00 5.31 -3.93
C THR A 223 -10.02 5.20 -5.46
N LEU A 224 -10.73 4.21 -6.01
CA LEU A 224 -10.69 3.86 -7.43
C LEU A 224 -11.12 4.99 -8.38
N ASP A 225 -12.01 5.88 -7.93
CA ASP A 225 -12.45 7.04 -8.72
C ASP A 225 -11.29 8.00 -9.08
N GLU A 226 -10.29 8.14 -8.20
CA GLU A 226 -9.08 8.92 -8.50
C GLU A 226 -8.21 8.27 -9.59
N LEU A 227 -8.34 6.96 -9.77
CA LEU A 227 -7.53 6.16 -10.69
C LEU A 227 -8.22 5.93 -12.04
N GLU A 228 -9.53 6.19 -12.16
CA GLU A 228 -10.29 5.98 -13.38
C GLU A 228 -9.66 6.61 -14.65
N PRO A 229 -9.05 7.83 -14.60
CA PRO A 229 -8.40 8.39 -15.79
C PRO A 229 -7.23 7.57 -16.33
N ALA A 230 -6.57 6.78 -15.47
CA ALA A 230 -5.46 5.90 -15.83
C ALA A 230 -5.89 4.46 -16.14
N ARG A 231 -7.19 4.15 -16.04
CA ARG A 231 -7.71 2.80 -16.24
C ARG A 231 -7.56 2.34 -17.70
N ARG A 232 -7.16 1.09 -17.86
CA ARG A 232 -7.04 0.38 -19.16
C ARG A 232 -7.59 -1.04 -18.98
N GLY A 233 -8.90 -1.22 -19.18
CA GLY A 233 -9.60 -2.48 -18.92
C GLY A 233 -9.57 -2.82 -17.44
N ASP A 234 -8.98 -3.95 -17.07
CA ASP A 234 -8.82 -4.41 -15.67
C ASP A 234 -7.50 -3.98 -15.03
N HIS A 235 -6.68 -3.22 -15.76
CA HIS A 235 -5.40 -2.69 -15.31
C HIS A 235 -5.44 -1.16 -15.21
N TRP A 236 -4.40 -0.58 -14.59
CA TRP A 236 -4.14 0.85 -14.58
C TRP A 236 -2.77 1.14 -15.18
N ASP A 237 -2.72 2.13 -16.06
CA ASP A 237 -1.48 2.68 -16.60
C ASP A 237 -0.92 3.68 -15.59
N LEU A 238 -0.19 3.15 -14.61
CA LEU A 238 0.44 3.90 -13.52
C LEU A 238 1.93 3.57 -13.51
N ALA A 239 2.77 4.56 -13.78
CA ALA A 239 4.21 4.41 -13.72
C ALA A 239 4.65 4.08 -12.28
N MET A 240 5.63 3.17 -12.17
CA MET A 240 6.25 2.74 -10.91
C MET A 240 7.74 3.04 -10.97
N GLU A 241 8.29 3.61 -9.89
CA GLU A 241 9.72 3.91 -9.77
C GLU A 241 10.22 3.60 -8.35
N ALA A 242 11.43 3.03 -8.25
CA ALA A 242 12.15 2.93 -6.98
C ALA A 242 13.46 3.68 -7.06
N ARG A 243 13.76 4.44 -6.00
CA ARG A 243 15.02 5.18 -5.81
C ARG A 243 15.69 4.71 -4.52
N VAL A 244 17.02 4.60 -4.59
CA VAL A 244 17.86 4.43 -3.39
C VAL A 244 18.80 5.64 -3.33
N ASN A 245 18.78 6.36 -2.20
CA ASN A 245 19.58 7.59 -2.00
C ASN A 245 19.36 8.62 -3.13
N GLY A 246 18.14 8.73 -3.64
CA GLY A 246 17.76 9.61 -4.73
C GLY A 246 18.07 9.10 -6.14
N ALA A 247 18.88 8.04 -6.29
CA ALA A 247 19.17 7.44 -7.59
C ALA A 247 18.08 6.46 -8.00
N THR A 248 17.48 6.61 -9.18
CA THR A 248 16.50 5.67 -9.74
C THR A 248 17.17 4.35 -10.11
N LEU A 249 16.71 3.27 -9.49
CA LEU A 249 17.18 1.91 -9.76
C LEU A 249 16.16 1.06 -10.52
N SER A 250 14.87 1.22 -10.22
CA SER A 250 13.80 0.40 -10.79
C SER A 250 12.76 1.26 -11.48
N ARG A 251 12.22 0.77 -12.60
CA ARG A 251 11.06 1.33 -13.28
C ARG A 251 10.14 0.22 -13.78
N GLY A 252 8.84 0.45 -13.72
CA GLY A 252 7.83 -0.46 -14.20
C GLY A 252 6.48 0.23 -14.34
N ASN A 253 5.44 -0.55 -14.48
CA ASN A 253 4.08 -0.04 -14.60
C ASN A 253 3.07 -1.04 -14.02
N VAL A 254 2.05 -0.56 -13.33
CA VAL A 254 0.98 -1.41 -12.77
C VAL A 254 0.25 -2.20 -13.86
N ARG A 255 0.16 -1.68 -15.09
CA ARG A 255 -0.47 -2.38 -16.22
C ARG A 255 0.23 -3.69 -16.61
N ASP A 256 1.48 -3.89 -16.19
CA ASP A 256 2.28 -5.07 -16.52
C ASP A 256 1.95 -6.27 -15.60
N LEU A 257 0.99 -6.13 -14.68
CA LEU A 257 0.45 -7.25 -13.90
C LEU A 257 -0.08 -8.33 -14.83
N HIS A 258 0.42 -9.56 -14.69
CA HIS A 258 -0.13 -10.73 -15.37
C HIS A 258 -1.45 -11.16 -14.73
N TYR A 259 -1.45 -11.28 -13.39
CA TYR A 259 -2.67 -11.54 -12.63
C TYR A 259 -3.30 -10.23 -12.15
N THR A 260 -4.53 -9.96 -12.55
CA THR A 260 -5.28 -8.78 -12.10
C THR A 260 -5.65 -8.89 -10.62
N PHE A 261 -5.94 -7.75 -9.98
CA PHE A 261 -6.50 -7.76 -8.63
C PHE A 261 -7.81 -8.57 -8.54
N GLY A 262 -8.60 -8.59 -9.62
CA GLY A 262 -9.81 -9.43 -9.68
C GLY A 262 -9.50 -10.91 -9.52
N GLN A 263 -8.51 -11.42 -10.25
CA GLN A 263 -8.08 -12.81 -10.15
C GLN A 263 -7.44 -13.12 -8.77
N MET A 264 -6.63 -12.20 -8.24
CA MET A 264 -6.00 -12.36 -6.92
C MET A 264 -7.05 -12.39 -5.81
N ILE A 265 -8.04 -11.50 -5.83
CA ILE A 265 -9.12 -11.44 -4.84
C ILE A 265 -10.03 -12.66 -4.95
N ALA A 266 -10.37 -13.09 -6.18
CA ALA A 266 -11.12 -14.33 -6.39
C ALA A 266 -10.41 -15.53 -5.74
N ARG A 267 -9.10 -15.67 -5.99
CA ARG A 267 -8.29 -16.74 -5.38
C ARG A 267 -8.23 -16.63 -3.86
N ALA A 268 -8.02 -15.42 -3.33
CA ALA A 268 -7.90 -15.18 -1.88
C ALA A 268 -9.22 -15.39 -1.12
N SER A 269 -10.36 -15.19 -1.79
CA SER A 269 -11.68 -15.29 -1.19
C SER A 269 -12.37 -16.65 -1.39
N GLN A 270 -11.77 -17.55 -2.16
CA GLN A 270 -12.32 -18.88 -2.44
C GLN A 270 -12.46 -19.66 -1.14
N ASP A 271 -13.73 -19.97 -0.77
CA ASP A 271 -14.11 -20.65 0.47
C ASP A 271 -13.70 -19.97 1.79
N VAL A 272 -13.14 -18.74 1.71
CA VAL A 272 -12.63 -17.96 2.86
C VAL A 272 -13.19 -16.56 2.84
N TYR A 273 -13.51 -15.99 4.01
CA TYR A 273 -13.86 -14.58 4.12
C TYR A 273 -12.62 -13.69 4.06
N LEU A 274 -12.73 -12.61 3.29
CA LEU A 274 -11.90 -11.41 3.41
C LEU A 274 -12.65 -10.41 4.28
N PHE A 275 -11.92 -9.62 5.06
CA PHE A 275 -12.48 -8.63 5.97
C PHE A 275 -11.95 -7.23 5.68
N PRO A 276 -12.73 -6.17 6.00
CA PRO A 276 -12.24 -4.80 5.91
C PRO A 276 -10.89 -4.61 6.60
N GLY A 277 -9.93 -4.04 5.89
CA GLY A 277 -8.56 -3.86 6.35
C GLY A 277 -7.60 -5.00 6.02
N ASP A 278 -8.06 -6.14 5.46
CA ASP A 278 -7.13 -7.12 4.87
C ASP A 278 -6.35 -6.48 3.72
N VAL A 279 -5.07 -6.83 3.59
CA VAL A 279 -4.17 -6.30 2.56
C VAL A 279 -3.78 -7.40 1.58
N ILE A 280 -3.82 -7.08 0.30
CA ILE A 280 -3.37 -7.93 -0.79
C ILE A 280 -2.29 -7.18 -1.56
N GLY A 281 -1.04 -7.66 -1.51
CA GLY A 281 0.09 -7.19 -2.31
C GLY A 281 0.09 -7.83 -3.69
N SER A 282 0.57 -7.09 -4.68
CA SER A 282 0.65 -7.55 -6.07
C SER A 282 1.80 -8.51 -6.34
N GLY A 283 2.79 -8.53 -5.46
CA GLY A 283 4.13 -8.96 -5.79
C GLY A 283 4.92 -7.88 -6.52
N THR A 284 6.22 -8.06 -6.54
CA THR A 284 7.19 -7.10 -7.10
C THR A 284 7.00 -6.91 -8.61
N VAL A 285 7.04 -5.67 -9.08
CA VAL A 285 7.10 -5.38 -10.53
C VAL A 285 8.42 -5.88 -11.12
N GLY A 286 8.44 -6.23 -12.41
CA GLY A 286 9.67 -6.68 -13.08
C GLY A 286 10.80 -5.64 -12.97
N GLY A 287 11.98 -6.07 -12.49
CA GLY A 287 13.10 -5.17 -12.16
C GLY A 287 12.88 -4.32 -10.90
N GLY A 288 11.89 -4.67 -10.10
CA GLY A 288 11.47 -3.91 -8.92
C GLY A 288 12.23 -4.19 -7.63
N CYS A 289 13.34 -4.92 -7.67
CA CYS A 289 14.16 -5.24 -6.50
C CYS A 289 15.64 -5.45 -6.86
N LEU A 290 16.53 -5.34 -5.87
CA LEU A 290 17.98 -5.55 -6.08
C LEU A 290 18.32 -6.99 -6.46
N LEU A 291 17.52 -7.96 -6.00
CA LEU A 291 17.71 -9.37 -6.41
C LEU A 291 17.68 -9.54 -7.94
N GLU A 292 16.80 -8.81 -8.62
CA GLU A 292 16.72 -8.86 -10.08
C GLU A 292 17.81 -8.02 -10.75
N LEU A 293 18.09 -6.83 -10.20
CA LEU A 293 19.06 -5.90 -10.77
C LEU A 293 20.49 -6.42 -10.67
N GLY A 294 20.83 -7.06 -9.55
CA GLY A 294 22.16 -7.60 -9.30
C GLY A 294 23.12 -6.64 -8.64
N PRO A 295 24.22 -7.17 -8.06
CA PRO A 295 25.20 -6.39 -7.31
C PRO A 295 25.99 -5.41 -8.19
N GLU A 296 25.97 -5.59 -9.49
CA GLU A 296 26.59 -4.68 -10.48
C GLU A 296 25.83 -3.35 -10.60
N VAL A 297 24.55 -3.31 -10.23
CA VAL A 297 23.72 -2.09 -10.23
C VAL A 297 23.76 -1.42 -8.87
N HIS A 298 23.54 -2.18 -7.80
CA HIS A 298 23.58 -1.68 -6.43
C HIS A 298 23.86 -2.82 -5.45
N PRO A 299 24.69 -2.61 -4.41
CA PRO A 299 24.85 -3.59 -3.33
C PRO A 299 23.56 -3.72 -2.50
N TRP A 300 23.49 -4.76 -1.63
CA TRP A 300 22.40 -4.88 -0.67
C TRP A 300 22.32 -3.66 0.25
N LEU A 301 21.09 -3.27 0.60
CA LEU A 301 20.82 -2.10 1.43
C LEU A 301 21.53 -2.17 2.78
N GLN A 302 22.01 -0.99 3.23
CA GLN A 302 22.73 -0.82 4.48
C GLN A 302 22.07 0.24 5.37
N PRO A 303 22.36 0.26 6.69
CA PRO A 303 21.97 1.38 7.54
C PRO A 303 22.45 2.72 6.96
N GLY A 304 21.54 3.70 6.95
CA GLY A 304 21.72 5.01 6.33
C GLY A 304 21.14 5.16 4.94
N ASP A 305 20.83 4.06 4.24
CA ASP A 305 20.17 4.14 2.93
C ASP A 305 18.71 4.60 3.09
N GLU A 306 18.27 5.47 2.16
CA GLU A 306 16.89 5.86 1.98
C GLU A 306 16.31 5.18 0.74
N VAL A 307 15.22 4.46 0.91
CA VAL A 307 14.46 3.84 -0.19
C VAL A 307 13.16 4.59 -0.39
N THR A 308 12.91 5.06 -1.62
CA THR A 308 11.66 5.69 -2.03
C THR A 308 11.03 4.89 -3.16
N LEU A 309 9.81 4.41 -2.92
CA LEU A 309 8.96 3.78 -3.93
C LEU A 309 7.85 4.74 -4.31
N GLU A 310 7.72 5.02 -5.60
CA GLU A 310 6.70 5.94 -6.11
C GLU A 310 5.84 5.24 -7.17
N ILE A 311 4.53 5.39 -7.02
CA ILE A 311 3.57 4.97 -8.04
C ILE A 311 2.72 6.18 -8.40
N GLU A 312 2.63 6.44 -9.70
CA GLU A 312 1.83 7.53 -10.23
C GLU A 312 0.43 7.52 -9.61
N ARG A 313 -0.09 8.69 -9.19
CA ARG A 313 -1.37 8.91 -8.50
C ARG A 313 -1.49 8.29 -7.10
N LEU A 314 -0.69 7.30 -6.72
CA LEU A 314 -0.69 6.74 -5.36
C LEU A 314 0.23 7.52 -4.42
N GLY A 315 1.31 8.08 -4.95
CA GLY A 315 2.29 8.89 -4.20
C GLY A 315 3.60 8.17 -3.98
N ALA A 316 4.45 8.76 -3.11
CA ALA A 316 5.78 8.25 -2.78
C ALA A 316 5.85 7.78 -1.33
N LEU A 317 6.32 6.55 -1.14
CA LEU A 317 6.56 5.89 0.14
C LEU A 317 8.06 5.83 0.38
N SER A 318 8.57 6.59 1.36
CA SER A 318 9.99 6.64 1.69
C SER A 318 10.26 6.07 3.07
N ASN A 319 11.35 5.33 3.22
CA ASN A 319 11.82 4.81 4.50
C ASN A 319 13.34 4.84 4.57
N THR A 320 13.90 5.14 5.75
CA THR A 320 15.34 5.11 6.02
C THR A 320 15.69 3.83 6.76
N ILE A 321 16.79 3.18 6.38
CA ILE A 321 17.29 1.97 7.02
C ILE A 321 18.12 2.35 8.26
N LEU A 322 17.88 1.64 9.39
CA LEU A 322 18.64 1.75 10.63
C LEU A 322 19.47 0.51 10.91
#